data_383d1a3f2b3f5652060664b0789a144d
#
_entry.id   383d1a3f2b3f5652060664b0789a144d
#
_cell.length_a   1.000
_cell.length_b   1.000
_cell.length_c   1.000
_cell.angle_alpha   90.00
_cell.angle_beta   90.00
_cell.angle_gamma   90.00
#
_symmetry.space_group_name_H-M   'P 1'
#
loop_
_entity.id
_entity.type
_entity.pdbx_description
1 polymer ?
#
loop_
_entity_poly.entity_id
_entity_poly.type
_entity_poly.pdbx_seq_one_letter_code
_entity_poly.pdbx_strand_id
1 'polypeptide(L)' 'SLKLARTAATVRRGKTTRIRVSAVPSGKVTYTSSNKRIATVTSRGVVKGIRRGTATITVKCNGMIARFKVTVK' A
#
# COMPACT_ATOMS: atom_id res chain seq x y z
N SER A 1 -2.78 -4.37 17.25
CA SER A 1 -2.49 -5.17 16.07
C SER A 1 -2.76 -4.39 14.80
N LEU A 2 -1.88 -4.47 13.85
CA LEU A 2 -2.02 -3.82 12.57
C LEU A 2 -2.87 -4.70 11.65
N LYS A 3 -3.94 -4.12 11.14
CA LYS A 3 -4.86 -4.87 10.29
C LYS A 3 -5.26 -4.03 9.09
N LEU A 4 -5.18 -4.61 7.90
CA LEU A 4 -5.59 -3.94 6.68
C LEU A 4 -7.02 -4.36 6.32
N ALA A 5 -7.80 -3.42 5.81
CA ALA A 5 -9.14 -3.70 5.34
C ALA A 5 -9.10 -4.64 4.13
N ARG A 6 -8.04 -4.54 3.32
CA ARG A 6 -7.78 -5.44 2.19
C ARG A 6 -6.31 -5.78 2.17
N THR A 7 -5.98 -6.98 1.71
CA THR A 7 -4.60 -7.42 1.56
C THR A 7 -4.12 -7.36 0.12
N ALA A 8 -5.03 -7.07 -0.81
CA ALA A 8 -4.69 -6.96 -2.22
C ALA A 8 -5.66 -6.03 -2.93
N ALA A 9 -5.19 -5.40 -4.00
CA ALA A 9 -6.03 -4.56 -4.85
C ALA A 9 -5.50 -4.58 -6.27
N THR A 10 -6.39 -4.28 -7.21
CA THR A 10 -6.05 -4.11 -8.62
C THR A 10 -6.31 -2.68 -9.01
N VAL A 11 -5.36 -2.07 -9.70
CA VAL A 11 -5.49 -0.70 -10.17
C VAL A 11 -5.00 -0.62 -11.61
N ARG A 12 -5.62 0.24 -12.41
CA ARG A 12 -5.17 0.47 -13.78
C ARG A 12 -4.04 1.48 -13.79
N ARG A 13 -3.19 1.42 -14.82
CA ARG A 13 -2.12 2.40 -15.00
C ARG A 13 -2.70 3.82 -14.99
N GLY A 14 -2.04 4.69 -14.25
CA GLY A 14 -2.47 6.08 -14.11
C GLY A 14 -3.60 6.29 -13.13
N LYS A 15 -4.14 5.23 -12.55
CA LYS A 15 -5.18 5.33 -11.54
C LYS A 15 -4.60 5.16 -10.14
N THR A 16 -5.38 5.56 -9.15
CA THR A 16 -4.96 5.48 -7.76
C THR A 16 -5.94 4.63 -6.96
N THR A 17 -5.43 4.04 -5.90
CA THR A 17 -6.25 3.37 -4.91
C THR A 17 -5.73 3.72 -3.53
N ARG A 18 -6.58 3.59 -2.53
CA ARG A 18 -6.22 3.96 -1.17
C ARG A 18 -6.17 2.73 -0.28
N ILE A 19 -5.09 2.60 0.47
CA ILE A 19 -4.96 1.57 1.49
C ILE A 19 -5.62 2.08 2.76
N ARG A 20 -6.54 1.28 3.31
CA ARG A 20 -7.17 1.60 4.57
C ARG A 20 -6.60 0.71 5.66
N VAL A 21 -6.02 1.33 6.66
CA VAL A 21 -5.48 0.64 7.82
C VAL A 21 -6.49 0.78 8.95
N SER A 22 -6.95 -0.35 9.46
CA SER A 22 -7.99 -0.33 10.48
C SER A 22 -7.45 -0.38 11.90
N ALA A 23 -6.18 -0.54 12.07
CA ALA A 23 -5.61 -0.59 13.40
C ALA A 23 -5.03 0.75 13.76
N VAL A 24 -5.46 1.30 14.85
CA VAL A 24 -4.79 2.50 15.24
C VAL A 24 -4.56 2.63 16.69
N PRO A 25 -3.47 2.29 17.16
CA PRO A 25 -2.93 3.12 18.19
C PRO A 25 -2.29 4.32 17.55
N SER A 26 -2.34 5.41 18.21
CA SER A 26 -1.66 6.61 17.77
C SER A 26 -0.21 6.28 17.47
N GLY A 27 0.12 6.28 16.22
CA GLY A 27 1.47 5.98 15.78
C GLY A 27 1.64 6.38 14.34
N LYS A 28 2.88 6.60 13.97
CA LYS A 28 3.18 6.98 12.61
C LYS A 28 3.13 5.75 11.72
N VAL A 29 2.30 5.79 10.70
CA VAL A 29 2.20 4.72 9.72
C VAL A 29 3.11 5.05 8.55
N THR A 30 3.94 4.09 8.16
CA THR A 30 4.88 4.24 7.06
C THR A 30 4.50 3.27 5.95
N TYR A 31 4.55 3.74 4.71
CA TYR A 31 4.25 2.94 3.53
C TYR A 31 5.47 2.86 2.66
N THR A 32 5.78 1.67 2.17
CA THR A 32 6.91 1.44 1.29
C THR A 32 6.50 0.54 0.13
N SER A 33 6.86 0.91 -1.08
CA SER A 33 6.61 0.09 -2.26
C SER A 33 7.83 -0.77 -2.56
N SER A 34 7.61 -2.04 -2.84
CA SER A 34 8.68 -2.95 -3.24
C SER A 34 9.19 -2.64 -4.64
N ASN A 35 8.35 -2.05 -5.49
CA ASN A 35 8.74 -1.69 -6.84
C ASN A 35 8.06 -0.37 -7.24
N LYS A 36 8.80 0.70 -7.08
CA LYS A 36 8.32 2.05 -7.37
C LYS A 36 8.10 2.31 -8.86
N ARG A 37 8.62 1.46 -9.72
CA ARG A 37 8.40 1.56 -11.16
C ARG A 37 7.03 1.03 -11.56
N ILE A 38 6.47 0.14 -10.75
CA ILE A 38 5.16 -0.45 -11.00
C ILE A 38 4.09 0.33 -10.25
N ALA A 39 4.32 0.60 -8.99
CA ALA A 39 3.37 1.33 -8.16
C ALA A 39 4.12 2.14 -7.12
N THR A 40 3.64 3.35 -6.88
CA THR A 40 4.16 4.20 -5.81
C THR A 40 3.11 4.36 -4.74
N VAL A 41 3.55 4.68 -3.54
CA VAL A 41 2.64 4.91 -2.42
C VAL A 41 3.04 6.20 -1.70
N THR A 42 2.05 6.97 -1.29
CA THR A 42 2.29 8.19 -0.53
C THR A 42 2.23 7.92 0.97
N SER A 43 2.66 8.89 1.75
CA SER A 43 2.57 8.80 3.21
C SER A 43 1.14 8.73 3.73
N ARG A 44 0.15 9.02 2.89
CA ARG A 44 -1.26 8.94 3.22
C ARG A 44 -1.89 7.59 2.85
N GLY A 45 -1.10 6.68 2.29
CA GLY A 45 -1.60 5.39 1.86
C GLY A 45 -2.25 5.38 0.49
N VAL A 46 -2.01 6.40 -0.32
CA VAL A 46 -2.52 6.44 -1.69
C VAL A 46 -1.51 5.76 -2.61
N VAL A 47 -1.96 4.71 -3.27
CA VAL A 47 -1.15 3.94 -4.20
C VAL A 47 -1.49 4.36 -5.62
N LYS A 48 -0.47 4.66 -6.41
CA LYS A 48 -0.64 5.02 -7.81
C LYS A 48 -0.01 3.97 -8.69
N GLY A 49 -0.77 3.45 -9.66
CA GLY A 49 -0.25 2.51 -10.65
C GLY A 49 0.53 3.26 -11.72
N ILE A 50 1.77 2.88 -11.91
CA ILE A 50 2.66 3.52 -12.88
C ILE A 50 2.81 2.64 -14.11
N ARG A 51 3.02 1.35 -13.90
CA ARG A 51 3.33 0.41 -14.96
C ARG A 51 2.67 -0.92 -14.67
N ARG A 52 2.39 -1.68 -15.71
CA ARG A 52 1.80 -3.01 -15.59
C ARG A 52 2.71 -3.94 -14.79
N GLY A 53 2.14 -4.62 -13.82
CA GLY A 53 2.88 -5.56 -12.99
C GLY A 53 2.30 -5.65 -11.58
N THR A 54 3.07 -6.24 -10.69
CA THR A 54 2.68 -6.42 -9.31
C THR A 54 3.72 -5.79 -8.39
N ALA A 55 3.25 -5.06 -7.39
CA ALA A 55 4.11 -4.50 -6.36
C ALA A 55 3.53 -4.81 -4.98
N THR A 56 4.39 -4.96 -4.01
CA THR A 56 3.98 -5.15 -2.62
C THR A 56 4.21 -3.87 -1.84
N ILE A 57 3.17 -3.39 -1.21
CA ILE A 57 3.26 -2.23 -0.34
C ILE A 57 3.40 -2.73 1.09
N THR A 58 4.47 -2.35 1.74
CA THR A 58 4.70 -2.68 3.14
C THR A 58 4.18 -1.54 4.00
N VAL A 59 3.29 -1.85 4.91
CA VAL A 59 2.74 -0.89 5.87
C VAL A 59 3.35 -1.20 7.22
N LYS A 60 4.00 -0.21 7.80
CA LYS A 60 4.68 -0.38 9.09
C LYS A 60 4.13 0.63 10.09
N CYS A 61 3.76 0.14 11.26
CA CYS A 61 3.23 0.96 12.34
C CYS A 61 3.64 0.37 13.68
N ASN A 62 4.34 1.13 14.52
CA ASN A 62 4.74 0.73 15.87
C ASN A 62 5.42 -0.65 15.93
N GLY A 63 6.31 -0.93 14.99
CA GLY A 63 7.01 -2.21 14.93
C GLY A 63 6.23 -3.34 14.31
N MET A 64 4.95 -3.12 13.99
CA MET A 64 4.13 -4.11 13.29
C MET A 64 4.20 -3.89 11.79
N ILE A 65 4.18 -4.96 11.03
CA ILE A 65 4.28 -4.92 9.58
C ILE A 65 3.10 -5.65 8.96
N ALA A 66 2.49 -5.01 7.97
CA ALA A 66 1.48 -5.64 7.14
C ALA A 66 1.85 -5.43 5.68
N ARG A 67 1.48 -6.36 4.83
CA ARG A 67 1.78 -6.29 3.41
C ARG A 67 0.50 -6.20 2.61
N PHE A 68 0.55 -5.37 1.57
CA PHE A 68 -0.58 -5.14 0.69
C PHE A 68 -0.10 -5.34 -0.75
N LYS A 69 -0.70 -6.28 -1.44
CA LYS A 69 -0.33 -6.59 -2.82
C LYS A 69 -1.12 -5.72 -3.79
N VAL A 70 -0.42 -5.03 -4.67
CA VAL A 70 -1.04 -4.19 -5.69
C VAL A 70 -0.72 -4.77 -7.06
N THR A 71 -1.76 -5.02 -7.84
CA THR A 71 -1.63 -5.44 -9.22
C THR A 71 -2.04 -4.28 -10.12
N VAL A 72 -1.15 -3.86 -11.01
CA VAL A 72 -1.40 -2.79 -11.97
C VAL A 72 -1.66 -3.41 -13.34
N LYS A 73 -2.78 -3.07 -13.91
CA LYS A 73 -3.18 -3.56 -15.23
C LYS A 73 -3.02 -2.55 -16.34
#